data_a6865882a6d3bba9c024fafb5d9fe973
#
_entry.id   a6865882a6d3bba9c024fafb5d9fe973
#
_cell.length_a   1.000
_cell.length_b   1.000
_cell.length_c   1.000
_cell.angle_alpha   90.00
_cell.angle_beta   90.00
_cell.angle_gamma   90.00
#
_symmetry.space_group_name_H-M   'P 1'
#
loop_
_entity.id
_entity.type
_entity.pdbx_description
1 polymer ?
#
loop_
_entity_poly.entity_id
_entity_poly.type
_entity_poly.pdbx_seq_one_letter_code
_entity_poly.pdbx_strand_id
1 'polypeptide(L)'
;ENFTYKHADKIIVISEDFKKNIMAKGVPEDKIVVVYNWVDQNAVIDIPRDKNKLFDKYQLDRSKFYIEYSGNIGLTQNMDMLLEVMKELKTTHPDIGLVLVGEGAYKAQVEEIVKRDNLTNVTMIPFQPYEDISYVFSLGDAGLVISKPGVGANSVPSKTWSIMSASRPVLANFDENELKDILAGNECGIFTKAGDKEAFKQSVIKLYENRDLCMKYGTNGRKFVMDNLTREVGTQKYVDVIKEVCGGK
;
A
#
# COMPACT_ATOMS: atom_id res chain seq x y z
N GLU A 1 3.86 -17.02 23.56
CA GLU A 1 4.39 -15.70 23.23
C GLU A 1 5.46 -15.29 24.27
N ASN A 2 5.12 -15.10 25.55
CA ASN A 2 6.07 -14.66 26.59
C ASN A 2 7.26 -15.62 26.79
N PHE A 3 7.04 -16.94 26.68
CA PHE A 3 8.11 -17.93 26.74
C PHE A 3 9.12 -17.73 25.58
N THR A 4 8.65 -17.51 24.37
CA THR A 4 9.49 -17.28 23.19
C THR A 4 10.32 -15.99 23.36
N TYR A 5 9.69 -14.90 23.79
CA TYR A 5 10.39 -13.63 24.01
C TYR A 5 11.50 -13.73 25.08
N LYS A 6 11.23 -14.49 26.16
CA LYS A 6 12.21 -14.67 27.26
C LYS A 6 13.48 -15.40 26.79
N HIS A 7 13.34 -16.39 25.90
CA HIS A 7 14.43 -17.30 25.52
C HIS A 7 15.08 -16.96 24.18
N ALA A 8 14.54 -15.98 23.43
CA ALA A 8 15.20 -15.49 22.21
C ALA A 8 16.41 -14.61 22.56
N ASP A 9 17.53 -14.77 21.84
CA ASP A 9 18.66 -13.86 21.93
C ASP A 9 18.30 -12.49 21.30
N LYS A 10 17.66 -12.50 20.12
CA LYS A 10 17.13 -11.31 19.42
C LYS A 10 15.74 -11.61 18.86
N ILE A 11 14.94 -10.58 18.70
CA ILE A 11 13.60 -10.65 18.13
C ILE A 11 13.54 -9.66 16.96
N ILE A 12 13.29 -10.16 15.76
CA ILE A 12 13.09 -9.30 14.58
C ILE A 12 11.61 -9.04 14.41
N VAL A 13 11.26 -7.77 14.26
CA VAL A 13 9.91 -7.30 13.97
C VAL A 13 9.89 -6.48 12.69
N ILE A 14 8.71 -6.35 12.08
CA ILE A 14 8.55 -5.75 10.76
C ILE A 14 8.12 -4.27 10.80
N SER A 15 8.00 -3.68 11.99
CA SER A 15 7.56 -2.30 12.16
C SER A 15 7.97 -1.73 13.52
N GLU A 16 8.11 -0.41 13.62
CA GLU A 16 8.34 0.27 14.90
C GLU A 16 7.15 0.13 15.85
N ASP A 17 5.92 0.10 15.34
CA ASP A 17 4.74 -0.11 16.16
C ASP A 17 4.68 -1.53 16.72
N PHE A 18 5.15 -2.53 15.96
CA PHE A 18 5.33 -3.88 16.47
C PHE A 18 6.39 -3.94 17.57
N LYS A 19 7.50 -3.20 17.42
CA LYS A 19 8.55 -3.06 18.46
C LYS A 19 7.94 -2.49 19.74
N LYS A 20 7.21 -1.37 19.64
CA LYS A 20 6.52 -0.74 20.78
C LYS A 20 5.54 -1.71 21.46
N ASN A 21 4.77 -2.47 20.68
CA ASN A 21 3.82 -3.46 21.20
C ASN A 21 4.51 -4.55 22.02
N ILE A 22 5.66 -5.07 21.53
CA ILE A 22 6.42 -6.11 22.25
C ILE A 22 7.12 -5.52 23.48
N MET A 23 7.65 -4.32 23.40
CA MET A 23 8.22 -3.60 24.55
C MET A 23 7.17 -3.41 25.67
N ALA A 24 5.94 -3.06 25.32
CA ALA A 24 4.83 -2.93 26.27
C ALA A 24 4.49 -4.26 26.99
N LYS A 25 4.91 -5.41 26.44
CA LYS A 25 4.80 -6.73 27.06
C LYS A 25 6.01 -7.08 27.94
N GLY A 26 6.92 -6.12 28.17
CA GLY A 26 8.09 -6.27 29.06
C GLY A 26 9.34 -6.85 28.38
N VAL A 27 9.39 -6.88 27.05
CA VAL A 27 10.61 -7.31 26.34
C VAL A 27 11.59 -6.13 26.28
N PRO A 28 12.86 -6.31 26.67
CA PRO A 28 13.89 -5.28 26.59
C PRO A 28 14.12 -4.77 25.17
N GLU A 29 14.30 -3.46 25.02
CA GLU A 29 14.46 -2.82 23.73
C GLU A 29 15.66 -3.35 22.93
N ASP A 30 16.78 -3.60 23.61
CA ASP A 30 18.01 -4.10 23.01
C ASP A 30 17.89 -5.51 22.41
N LYS A 31 16.85 -6.27 22.78
CA LYS A 31 16.51 -7.55 22.16
C LYS A 31 15.74 -7.40 20.83
N ILE A 32 15.17 -6.23 20.54
CA ILE A 32 14.24 -6.07 19.43
C ILE A 32 14.90 -5.28 18.31
N VAL A 33 14.93 -5.88 17.12
CA VAL A 33 15.46 -5.24 15.90
C VAL A 33 14.34 -5.07 14.88
N VAL A 34 14.18 -3.87 14.34
CA VAL A 34 13.21 -3.61 13.28
C VAL A 34 13.84 -3.87 11.92
N VAL A 35 13.27 -4.82 11.19
CA VAL A 35 13.62 -5.08 9.81
C VAL A 35 12.31 -5.10 9.00
N TYR A 36 12.04 -4.01 8.29
CA TYR A 36 10.85 -3.93 7.45
C TYR A 36 10.84 -5.02 6.39
N ASN A 37 9.65 -5.48 6.01
CA ASN A 37 9.50 -6.26 4.80
C ASN A 37 10.03 -5.45 3.61
N TRP A 38 10.76 -6.11 2.72
CA TRP A 38 11.29 -5.47 1.51
C TRP A 38 10.43 -5.79 0.28
N VAL A 39 10.67 -5.06 -0.78
CA VAL A 39 10.13 -5.35 -2.11
C VAL A 39 11.25 -5.82 -3.03
N ASP A 40 10.93 -6.68 -3.98
CA ASP A 40 11.84 -6.92 -5.10
C ASP A 40 11.75 -5.72 -6.05
N GLN A 41 12.69 -4.80 -5.90
CA GLN A 41 12.75 -3.54 -6.64
C GLN A 41 13.01 -3.73 -8.14
N ASN A 42 13.42 -4.92 -8.55
CA ASN A 42 13.62 -5.28 -9.96
C ASN A 42 12.36 -5.90 -10.56
N ALA A 43 11.55 -6.57 -9.76
CA ALA A 43 10.26 -7.12 -10.18
C ALA A 43 9.14 -6.07 -10.18
N VAL A 44 9.21 -5.06 -9.30
CA VAL A 44 8.22 -3.97 -9.24
C VAL A 44 8.87 -2.66 -9.65
N ILE A 45 8.70 -2.32 -10.92
CA ILE A 45 9.23 -1.10 -11.53
C ILE A 45 8.11 -0.23 -12.09
N ASP A 46 8.41 1.05 -12.35
CA ASP A 46 7.52 1.94 -13.06
C ASP A 46 7.40 1.54 -14.53
N ILE A 47 6.18 1.30 -14.99
CA ILE A 47 5.87 1.08 -16.40
C ILE A 47 5.15 2.32 -16.93
N PRO A 48 5.68 3.00 -17.94
CA PRO A 48 5.00 4.10 -18.59
C PRO A 48 3.61 3.70 -19.09
N ARG A 49 2.64 4.59 -18.94
CA ARG A 49 1.22 4.31 -19.24
C ARG A 49 0.99 3.85 -20.67
N ASP A 50 1.71 4.44 -21.64
CA ASP A 50 1.65 4.08 -23.05
C ASP A 50 2.18 2.66 -23.34
N LYS A 51 3.04 2.14 -22.46
CA LYS A 51 3.63 0.79 -22.55
C LYS A 51 2.92 -0.24 -21.67
N ASN A 52 1.95 0.18 -20.86
CA ASN A 52 1.26 -0.74 -19.98
C ASN A 52 0.18 -1.51 -20.75
N LYS A 53 0.48 -2.78 -21.05
CA LYS A 53 -0.39 -3.70 -21.82
C LYS A 53 -1.76 -3.94 -21.18
N LEU A 54 -1.91 -3.75 -19.86
CA LEU A 54 -3.16 -3.99 -19.16
C LEU A 54 -4.21 -2.92 -19.52
N PHE A 55 -3.80 -1.72 -19.95
CA PHE A 55 -4.74 -0.71 -20.45
C PHE A 55 -5.50 -1.22 -21.67
N ASP A 56 -4.81 -1.83 -22.63
CA ASP A 56 -5.45 -2.38 -23.85
C ASP A 56 -6.26 -3.63 -23.51
N LYS A 57 -5.68 -4.52 -22.70
CA LYS A 57 -6.33 -5.79 -22.32
C LYS A 57 -7.67 -5.56 -21.63
N TYR A 58 -7.76 -4.53 -20.80
CA TYR A 58 -8.96 -4.21 -20.00
C TYR A 58 -9.70 -2.97 -20.48
N GLN A 59 -9.34 -2.43 -21.65
CA GLN A 59 -9.99 -1.29 -22.30
C GLN A 59 -10.07 -0.05 -21.40
N LEU A 60 -9.00 0.20 -20.63
CA LEU A 60 -8.89 1.37 -19.77
C LEU A 60 -8.56 2.62 -20.60
N ASP A 61 -9.24 3.72 -20.31
CA ASP A 61 -9.00 4.99 -20.96
C ASP A 61 -7.71 5.64 -20.44
N ARG A 62 -6.69 5.76 -21.29
CA ARG A 62 -5.39 6.32 -20.93
C ARG A 62 -5.41 7.80 -20.54
N SER A 63 -6.49 8.52 -20.86
CA SER A 63 -6.64 9.95 -20.52
C SER A 63 -7.12 10.17 -19.07
N LYS A 64 -7.75 9.16 -18.46
CA LYS A 64 -8.29 9.25 -17.10
C LYS A 64 -7.21 9.17 -16.02
N PHE A 65 -7.55 9.69 -14.85
CA PHE A 65 -6.81 9.48 -13.61
C PHE A 65 -7.31 8.23 -12.91
N TYR A 66 -6.43 7.30 -12.63
CA TYR A 66 -6.81 6.09 -11.91
C TYR A 66 -6.19 6.03 -10.53
N ILE A 67 -7.00 5.70 -9.53
CA ILE A 67 -6.53 5.15 -8.26
C ILE A 67 -6.57 3.62 -8.39
N GLU A 68 -5.54 2.94 -7.92
CA GLU A 68 -5.40 1.49 -8.07
C GLU A 68 -5.36 0.82 -6.71
N TYR A 69 -6.11 -0.25 -6.55
CA TYR A 69 -6.02 -1.17 -5.43
C TYR A 69 -5.68 -2.57 -5.93
N SER A 70 -4.59 -3.13 -5.45
CA SER A 70 -4.17 -4.51 -5.74
C SER A 70 -4.08 -5.34 -4.47
N GLY A 71 -4.70 -6.51 -4.45
CA GLY A 71 -4.61 -7.47 -3.36
C GLY A 71 -5.91 -8.15 -2.99
N ASN A 72 -5.99 -8.63 -1.74
CA ASN A 72 -7.17 -9.31 -1.22
C ASN A 72 -8.38 -8.34 -1.11
N ILE A 73 -9.46 -8.64 -1.80
CA ILE A 73 -10.75 -7.95 -1.68
C ILE A 73 -11.55 -8.64 -0.56
N GLY A 74 -11.16 -8.35 0.68
CA GLY A 74 -11.69 -9.00 1.87
C GLY A 74 -12.58 -8.08 2.72
N LEU A 75 -13.05 -8.63 3.82
CA LEU A 75 -13.97 -7.94 4.74
C LEU A 75 -13.34 -6.76 5.50
N THR A 76 -12.01 -6.73 5.58
CA THR A 76 -11.24 -5.75 6.36
C THR A 76 -10.79 -4.52 5.55
N GLN A 77 -10.95 -4.52 4.24
CA GLN A 77 -10.43 -3.50 3.34
C GLN A 77 -11.36 -2.31 3.07
N ASN A 78 -12.42 -2.14 3.83
CA ASN A 78 -13.36 -1.00 3.75
C ASN A 78 -13.81 -0.64 2.32
N MET A 79 -14.12 -1.68 1.51
CA MET A 79 -14.52 -1.50 0.11
C MET A 79 -15.82 -0.69 -0.02
N ASP A 80 -16.74 -0.80 0.93
CA ASP A 80 -18.00 -0.06 0.92
C ASP A 80 -17.75 1.44 0.90
N MET A 81 -16.91 1.96 1.80
CA MET A 81 -16.52 3.38 1.83
C MET A 81 -15.85 3.79 0.52
N LEU A 82 -14.96 2.96 -0.03
CA LEU A 82 -14.28 3.25 -1.29
C LEU A 82 -15.28 3.38 -2.44
N LEU A 83 -16.26 2.47 -2.54
CA LEU A 83 -17.29 2.52 -3.58
C LEU A 83 -18.24 3.70 -3.40
N GLU A 84 -18.56 4.10 -2.16
CA GLU A 84 -19.31 5.34 -1.91
C GLU A 84 -18.56 6.57 -2.42
N VAL A 85 -17.25 6.68 -2.17
CA VAL A 85 -16.41 7.75 -2.71
C VAL A 85 -16.44 7.73 -4.24
N MET A 86 -16.31 6.57 -4.86
CA MET A 86 -16.36 6.46 -6.32
C MET A 86 -17.71 6.83 -6.89
N LYS A 87 -18.81 6.55 -6.17
CA LYS A 87 -20.16 6.98 -6.56
C LYS A 87 -20.30 8.51 -6.58
N GLU A 88 -19.74 9.20 -5.59
CA GLU A 88 -19.73 10.66 -5.55
C GLU A 88 -18.83 11.25 -6.66
N LEU A 89 -17.61 10.71 -6.82
CA LEU A 89 -16.65 11.15 -7.83
C LEU A 89 -17.15 10.93 -9.26
N LYS A 90 -17.91 9.88 -9.53
CA LYS A 90 -18.52 9.67 -10.85
C LYS A 90 -19.30 10.87 -11.35
N THR A 91 -19.97 11.60 -10.46
CA THR A 91 -20.78 12.77 -10.80
C THR A 91 -19.95 14.06 -10.84
N THR A 92 -19.03 14.22 -9.90
CA THR A 92 -18.29 15.47 -9.73
C THR A 92 -16.96 15.51 -10.51
N HIS A 93 -16.32 14.35 -10.67
CA HIS A 93 -15.01 14.19 -11.32
C HIS A 93 -14.99 12.92 -12.20
N PRO A 94 -15.73 12.91 -13.34
CA PRO A 94 -15.94 11.72 -14.16
C PRO A 94 -14.64 11.14 -14.78
N ASP A 95 -13.58 11.91 -14.78
CA ASP A 95 -12.25 11.47 -15.23
C ASP A 95 -11.45 10.73 -14.16
N ILE A 96 -11.98 10.60 -12.94
CA ILE A 96 -11.37 9.77 -11.89
C ILE A 96 -11.98 8.37 -11.96
N GLY A 97 -11.11 7.36 -12.18
CA GLY A 97 -11.47 5.95 -12.17
C GLY A 97 -10.80 5.18 -11.03
N LEU A 98 -11.40 4.07 -10.67
CA LEU A 98 -10.85 3.07 -9.75
C LEU A 98 -10.57 1.77 -10.49
N VAL A 99 -9.38 1.22 -10.32
CA VAL A 99 -9.05 -0.13 -10.76
C VAL A 99 -8.84 -1.02 -9.54
N LEU A 100 -9.66 -2.05 -9.42
CA LEU A 100 -9.55 -3.08 -8.38
C LEU A 100 -8.96 -4.35 -8.98
N VAL A 101 -7.77 -4.75 -8.54
CA VAL A 101 -7.07 -5.94 -9.02
C VAL A 101 -7.00 -6.97 -7.90
N GLY A 102 -7.64 -8.11 -8.07
CA GLY A 102 -7.52 -9.18 -7.07
C GLY A 102 -8.76 -10.05 -6.91
N GLU A 103 -8.68 -10.88 -5.89
CA GLU A 103 -9.70 -11.82 -5.46
C GLU A 103 -9.94 -11.67 -3.94
N GLY A 104 -11.01 -12.24 -3.43
CA GLY A 104 -11.28 -12.25 -1.99
C GLY A 104 -12.73 -12.50 -1.64
N ALA A 105 -12.98 -12.74 -0.36
CA ALA A 105 -14.29 -13.13 0.14
C ALA A 105 -15.38 -12.05 -0.03
N TYR A 106 -14.99 -10.79 -0.25
CA TYR A 106 -15.91 -9.66 -0.42
C TYR A 106 -16.09 -9.24 -1.89
N LYS A 107 -15.42 -9.92 -2.84
CA LYS A 107 -15.44 -9.55 -4.26
C LYS A 107 -16.85 -9.58 -4.86
N ALA A 108 -17.63 -10.63 -4.59
CA ALA A 108 -18.98 -10.76 -5.12
C ALA A 108 -19.90 -9.61 -4.69
N GLN A 109 -19.78 -9.15 -3.44
CA GLN A 109 -20.53 -8.01 -2.93
C GLN A 109 -20.09 -6.70 -3.61
N VAL A 110 -18.79 -6.54 -3.85
CA VAL A 110 -18.26 -5.38 -4.61
C VAL A 110 -18.82 -5.36 -6.02
N GLU A 111 -18.82 -6.49 -6.72
CA GLU A 111 -19.42 -6.63 -8.08
C GLU A 111 -20.91 -6.28 -8.09
N GLU A 112 -21.66 -6.74 -7.08
CA GLU A 112 -23.07 -6.41 -6.92
C GLU A 112 -23.29 -4.90 -6.73
N ILE A 113 -22.52 -4.26 -5.85
CA ILE A 113 -22.62 -2.81 -5.60
C ILE A 113 -22.25 -2.02 -6.87
N VAL A 114 -21.18 -2.38 -7.55
CA VAL A 114 -20.74 -1.74 -8.79
C VAL A 114 -21.85 -1.80 -9.86
N LYS A 115 -22.49 -2.95 -10.01
CA LYS A 115 -23.61 -3.14 -10.95
C LYS A 115 -24.87 -2.38 -10.51
N ARG A 116 -25.29 -2.53 -9.25
CA ARG A 116 -26.51 -1.90 -8.69
C ARG A 116 -26.45 -0.37 -8.82
N ASP A 117 -25.30 0.22 -8.46
CA ASP A 117 -25.10 1.67 -8.44
C ASP A 117 -24.56 2.20 -9.79
N ASN A 118 -24.45 1.32 -10.79
CA ASN A 118 -23.94 1.64 -12.12
C ASN A 118 -22.62 2.44 -12.07
N LEU A 119 -21.63 1.95 -11.30
CA LEU A 119 -20.36 2.63 -11.13
C LEU A 119 -19.43 2.43 -12.35
N THR A 120 -19.71 3.17 -13.42
CA THR A 120 -18.96 3.09 -14.69
C THR A 120 -17.51 3.57 -14.59
N ASN A 121 -17.13 4.19 -13.47
CA ASN A 121 -15.79 4.61 -13.16
C ASN A 121 -15.02 3.60 -12.27
N VAL A 122 -15.55 2.38 -12.09
CA VAL A 122 -14.89 1.28 -11.37
C VAL A 122 -14.66 0.12 -12.33
N THR A 123 -13.43 -0.30 -12.48
CA THR A 123 -13.04 -1.48 -13.28
C THR A 123 -12.46 -2.54 -12.36
N MET A 124 -13.02 -3.75 -12.45
CA MET A 124 -12.53 -4.91 -11.70
C MET A 124 -11.70 -5.81 -12.61
N ILE A 125 -10.50 -6.12 -12.18
CA ILE A 125 -9.54 -6.95 -12.92
C ILE A 125 -9.23 -8.17 -12.06
N PRO A 126 -9.24 -9.40 -12.61
CA PRO A 126 -8.86 -10.59 -11.85
C PRO A 126 -7.39 -10.52 -11.43
N PHE A 127 -7.02 -11.36 -10.48
CA PHE A 127 -5.62 -11.51 -10.07
C PHE A 127 -4.72 -11.76 -11.29
N GLN A 128 -3.60 -11.05 -11.36
CA GLN A 128 -2.64 -11.16 -12.45
C GLN A 128 -1.43 -12.02 -12.02
N PRO A 129 -0.77 -12.72 -12.96
CA PRO A 129 0.44 -13.47 -12.66
C PRO A 129 1.57 -12.55 -12.17
N TYR A 130 2.54 -13.12 -11.45
CA TYR A 130 3.63 -12.36 -10.82
C TYR A 130 4.47 -11.54 -11.82
N GLU A 131 4.69 -12.07 -13.01
CA GLU A 131 5.41 -11.41 -14.10
C GLU A 131 4.72 -10.13 -14.59
N ASP A 132 3.45 -9.95 -14.28
CA ASP A 132 2.67 -8.75 -14.60
C ASP A 132 2.58 -7.75 -13.44
N ILE A 133 3.27 -8.00 -12.33
CA ILE A 133 3.15 -7.21 -11.11
C ILE A 133 3.49 -5.72 -11.32
N SER A 134 4.51 -5.41 -12.13
CA SER A 134 4.88 -4.04 -12.48
C SER A 134 3.77 -3.34 -13.26
N TYR A 135 3.13 -4.04 -14.20
CA TYR A 135 1.99 -3.50 -14.95
C TYR A 135 0.82 -3.21 -14.03
N VAL A 136 0.56 -4.06 -13.04
CA VAL A 136 -0.53 -3.90 -12.06
C VAL A 136 -0.31 -2.63 -11.24
N PHE A 137 0.82 -2.49 -10.55
CA PHE A 137 1.08 -1.32 -9.71
C PHE A 137 1.29 -0.02 -10.53
N SER A 138 1.47 -0.14 -11.85
CA SER A 138 1.54 0.99 -12.78
C SER A 138 0.21 1.31 -13.47
N LEU A 139 -0.91 0.67 -13.11
CA LEU A 139 -2.24 1.02 -13.63
C LEU A 139 -2.74 2.35 -13.09
N GLY A 140 -2.52 2.60 -11.80
CA GLY A 140 -2.94 3.83 -11.14
C GLY A 140 -1.95 4.98 -11.33
N ASP A 141 -2.48 6.20 -11.22
CA ASP A 141 -1.69 7.41 -10.95
C ASP A 141 -1.33 7.48 -9.46
N ALA A 142 -2.13 6.81 -8.61
CA ALA A 142 -1.88 6.61 -7.19
C ALA A 142 -2.32 5.20 -6.76
N GLY A 143 -1.61 4.61 -5.79
CA GLY A 143 -1.96 3.31 -5.24
C GLY A 143 -2.64 3.42 -3.87
N LEU A 144 -3.57 2.50 -3.58
CA LEU A 144 -4.41 2.53 -2.38
C LEU A 144 -3.92 1.58 -1.29
N VAL A 145 -3.86 2.12 -0.07
CA VAL A 145 -3.72 1.36 1.17
C VAL A 145 -4.94 1.67 2.04
N ILE A 146 -5.87 0.74 2.15
CA ILE A 146 -7.16 0.98 2.80
C ILE A 146 -7.54 -0.15 3.75
N SER A 147 -8.08 0.19 4.93
CA SER A 147 -8.64 -0.75 5.90
C SER A 147 -9.86 -0.19 6.62
N LYS A 148 -10.67 -1.07 7.17
CA LYS A 148 -11.69 -0.67 8.17
C LYS A 148 -11.02 -0.15 9.44
N PRO A 149 -11.67 0.76 10.17
CA PRO A 149 -11.17 1.21 11.48
C PRO A 149 -10.93 0.05 12.44
N GLY A 150 -9.82 0.09 13.18
CA GLY A 150 -9.47 -0.88 14.21
C GLY A 150 -8.77 -2.16 13.71
N VAL A 151 -8.45 -2.24 12.42
CA VAL A 151 -7.86 -3.47 11.83
C VAL A 151 -6.37 -3.32 11.53
N GLY A 152 -5.89 -2.12 11.28
CA GLY A 152 -4.56 -1.86 10.74
C GLY A 152 -3.50 -1.36 11.71
N ALA A 153 -3.80 -1.22 13.01
CA ALA A 153 -3.01 -0.43 13.96
C ALA A 153 -1.56 -0.88 14.18
N ASN A 154 -1.20 -2.14 13.93
CA ASN A 154 0.11 -2.67 14.31
C ASN A 154 1.01 -3.05 13.13
N SER A 155 0.65 -2.75 11.89
CA SER A 155 1.46 -3.15 10.74
C SER A 155 1.37 -2.18 9.58
N VAL A 156 2.48 -2.01 8.86
CA VAL A 156 2.47 -1.35 7.55
C VAL A 156 2.19 -2.40 6.48
N PRO A 157 1.12 -2.26 5.69
CA PRO A 157 0.81 -3.21 4.63
C PRO A 157 1.93 -3.25 3.58
N SER A 158 2.42 -4.45 3.25
CA SER A 158 3.55 -4.64 2.31
C SER A 158 3.30 -4.06 0.91
N LYS A 159 2.04 -3.97 0.48
CA LYS A 159 1.69 -3.31 -0.79
C LYS A 159 2.13 -1.85 -0.86
N THR A 160 2.28 -1.16 0.29
CA THR A 160 2.83 0.20 0.36
C THR A 160 4.17 0.29 -0.36
N TRP A 161 5.04 -0.68 -0.13
CA TRP A 161 6.37 -0.74 -0.73
C TRP A 161 6.32 -1.02 -2.23
N SER A 162 5.37 -1.83 -2.68
CA SER A 162 5.16 -2.11 -4.11
C SER A 162 4.62 -0.87 -4.84
N ILE A 163 3.68 -0.13 -4.25
CA ILE A 163 3.17 1.13 -4.79
C ILE A 163 4.32 2.14 -4.95
N MET A 164 5.12 2.34 -3.90
CA MET A 164 6.28 3.23 -3.93
C MET A 164 7.34 2.75 -4.92
N SER A 165 7.58 1.43 -5.02
CA SER A 165 8.53 0.84 -5.97
C SER A 165 8.12 1.11 -7.43
N ALA A 166 6.83 1.14 -7.72
CA ALA A 166 6.28 1.52 -9.03
C ALA A 166 6.23 3.04 -9.26
N SER A 167 6.89 3.85 -8.43
CA SER A 167 6.88 5.32 -8.50
C SER A 167 5.47 5.92 -8.44
N ARG A 168 4.60 5.35 -7.63
CA ARG A 168 3.24 5.89 -7.40
C ARG A 168 3.11 6.47 -6.00
N PRO A 169 2.44 7.62 -5.84
CA PRO A 169 2.09 8.12 -4.51
C PRO A 169 1.14 7.15 -3.81
N VAL A 170 1.29 7.02 -2.50
CA VAL A 170 0.40 6.21 -1.68
C VAL A 170 -0.77 7.06 -1.20
N LEU A 171 -1.99 6.61 -1.46
CA LEU A 171 -3.22 7.11 -0.82
C LEU A 171 -3.63 6.14 0.28
N ALA A 172 -3.39 6.53 1.53
CA ALA A 172 -3.74 5.70 2.67
C ALA A 172 -5.02 6.20 3.35
N ASN A 173 -5.98 5.27 3.56
CA ASN A 173 -7.07 5.43 4.52
C ASN A 173 -6.98 4.29 5.52
N PHE A 174 -6.27 4.53 6.63
CA PHE A 174 -5.76 3.49 7.49
C PHE A 174 -5.78 3.91 8.96
N ASP A 175 -5.67 2.95 9.90
CA ASP A 175 -5.49 3.28 11.30
C ASP A 175 -4.16 4.02 11.51
N GLU A 176 -4.15 4.97 12.45
CA GLU A 176 -2.92 5.70 12.76
C GLU A 176 -1.85 4.75 13.26
N ASN A 177 -0.75 4.73 12.54
CA ASN A 177 0.45 3.98 12.83
C ASN A 177 1.64 4.66 12.14
N GLU A 178 2.83 4.05 12.17
CA GLU A 178 4.04 4.62 11.56
C GLU A 178 3.92 4.91 10.05
N LEU A 179 2.95 4.32 9.33
CA LEU A 179 2.70 4.65 7.92
C LEU A 179 2.43 6.13 7.71
N LYS A 180 1.70 6.76 8.65
CA LYS A 180 1.44 8.21 8.62
C LYS A 180 2.72 9.01 8.60
N ASP A 181 3.65 8.68 9.50
CA ASP A 181 4.94 9.39 9.64
C ASP A 181 5.86 9.12 8.45
N ILE A 182 5.87 7.89 7.93
CA ILE A 182 6.61 7.52 6.72
C ILE A 182 6.12 8.32 5.52
N LEU A 183 4.81 8.40 5.29
CA LEU A 183 4.24 9.11 4.14
C LEU A 183 4.48 10.62 4.23
N ALA A 184 4.29 11.22 5.40
CA ALA A 184 4.48 12.64 5.63
C ALA A 184 5.96 13.04 5.60
N GLY A 185 6.81 12.31 6.33
CA GLY A 185 8.24 12.63 6.47
C GLY A 185 9.03 12.47 5.17
N ASN A 186 8.59 11.59 4.28
CA ASN A 186 9.24 11.39 2.97
C ASN A 186 8.48 12.03 1.81
N GLU A 187 7.40 12.76 2.06
CA GLU A 187 6.55 13.35 1.02
C GLU A 187 6.25 12.35 -0.12
N CYS A 188 5.74 11.16 0.22
CA CYS A 188 5.53 10.07 -0.74
C CYS A 188 4.09 9.56 -0.79
N GLY A 189 3.15 10.29 -0.16
CA GLY A 189 1.74 9.97 -0.19
C GLY A 189 0.90 10.87 0.70
N ILE A 190 -0.39 10.56 0.79
CA ILE A 190 -1.33 11.25 1.67
C ILE A 190 -1.96 10.22 2.60
N PHE A 191 -1.90 10.51 3.89
CA PHE A 191 -2.54 9.69 4.93
C PHE A 191 -3.85 10.33 5.39
N THR A 192 -4.89 9.51 5.49
CA THR A 192 -6.17 9.84 6.10
C THR A 192 -6.56 8.77 7.10
N LYS A 193 -7.26 9.14 8.16
CA LYS A 193 -7.69 8.19 9.19
C LYS A 193 -8.69 7.18 8.61
N ALA A 194 -8.56 5.92 9.02
CA ALA A 194 -9.47 4.85 8.60
C ALA A 194 -10.94 5.23 8.81
N GLY A 195 -11.75 5.11 7.75
CA GLY A 195 -13.18 5.46 7.76
C GLY A 195 -13.49 6.93 7.55
N ASP A 196 -12.51 7.83 7.53
CA ASP A 196 -12.73 9.24 7.16
C ASP A 196 -12.90 9.35 5.64
N LYS A 197 -14.15 9.18 5.20
CA LYS A 197 -14.54 9.18 3.79
C LYS A 197 -14.26 10.53 3.12
N GLU A 198 -14.59 11.62 3.79
CA GLU A 198 -14.45 12.95 3.20
C GLU A 198 -12.97 13.33 3.04
N ALA A 199 -12.15 13.14 4.06
CA ALA A 199 -10.72 13.39 3.96
C ALA A 199 -10.07 12.51 2.87
N PHE A 200 -10.48 11.25 2.74
CA PHE A 200 -10.01 10.37 1.69
C PHE A 200 -10.41 10.88 0.30
N LYS A 201 -11.68 11.24 0.09
CA LYS A 201 -12.15 11.81 -1.18
C LYS A 201 -11.37 13.06 -1.57
N GLN A 202 -11.15 13.97 -0.62
CA GLN A 202 -10.37 15.19 -0.86
C GLN A 202 -8.90 14.88 -1.20
N SER A 203 -8.31 13.85 -0.62
CA SER A 203 -6.95 13.42 -0.96
C SER A 203 -6.84 12.89 -2.40
N VAL A 204 -7.86 12.17 -2.88
CA VAL A 204 -7.96 11.73 -4.28
C VAL A 204 -8.05 12.93 -5.22
N ILE A 205 -8.95 13.87 -4.95
CA ILE A 205 -9.15 15.08 -5.74
C ILE A 205 -7.86 15.90 -5.79
N LYS A 206 -7.20 16.09 -4.65
CA LYS A 206 -5.93 16.83 -4.57
C LYS A 206 -4.85 16.27 -5.49
N LEU A 207 -4.71 14.95 -5.58
CA LEU A 207 -3.74 14.32 -6.50
C LEU A 207 -4.21 14.41 -7.97
N TYR A 208 -5.51 14.29 -8.22
CA TYR A 208 -6.08 14.46 -9.55
C TYR A 208 -5.81 15.87 -10.11
N GLU A 209 -6.03 16.90 -9.31
CA GLU A 209 -5.84 18.31 -9.70
C GLU A 209 -4.36 18.74 -9.76
N ASN A 210 -3.47 17.99 -9.10
CA ASN A 210 -2.05 18.33 -9.04
C ASN A 210 -1.15 17.16 -9.48
N ARG A 211 -0.95 17.06 -10.78
CA ARG A 211 -0.12 16.00 -11.40
C ARG A 211 1.35 16.10 -11.03
N ASP A 212 1.86 17.31 -10.82
CA ASP A 212 3.25 17.51 -10.38
C ASP A 212 3.46 16.96 -8.95
N LEU A 213 2.45 17.11 -8.08
CA LEU A 213 2.48 16.51 -6.76
C LEU A 213 2.48 14.97 -6.83
N CYS A 214 1.70 14.37 -7.75
CA CYS A 214 1.74 12.94 -8.00
C CYS A 214 3.14 12.48 -8.39
N MET A 215 3.77 13.13 -9.34
CA MET A 215 5.11 12.79 -9.80
C MET A 215 6.15 12.96 -8.69
N LYS A 216 6.09 14.07 -7.94
CA LYS A 216 6.96 14.32 -6.80
C LYS A 216 6.85 13.19 -5.76
N TYR A 217 5.63 12.88 -5.34
CA TYR A 217 5.39 11.87 -4.31
C TYR A 217 5.79 10.46 -4.79
N GLY A 218 5.52 10.13 -6.04
CA GLY A 218 5.95 8.86 -6.64
C GLY A 218 7.47 8.72 -6.68
N THR A 219 8.18 9.76 -7.12
CA THR A 219 9.66 9.80 -7.15
C THR A 219 10.25 9.65 -5.75
N ASN A 220 9.71 10.36 -4.77
CA ASN A 220 10.16 10.28 -3.38
C ASN A 220 9.90 8.89 -2.79
N GLY A 221 8.74 8.28 -3.06
CA GLY A 221 8.42 6.92 -2.63
C GLY A 221 9.40 5.90 -3.21
N ARG A 222 9.70 5.99 -4.51
CA ARG A 222 10.71 5.13 -5.14
C ARG A 222 12.08 5.30 -4.49
N LYS A 223 12.51 6.54 -4.26
CA LYS A 223 13.78 6.83 -3.58
C LYS A 223 13.82 6.19 -2.20
N PHE A 224 12.76 6.35 -1.39
CA PHE A 224 12.67 5.73 -0.06
C PHE A 224 12.83 4.22 -0.12
N VAL A 225 12.19 3.55 -1.08
CA VAL A 225 12.31 2.10 -1.28
C VAL A 225 13.75 1.72 -1.64
N MET A 226 14.36 2.42 -2.58
CA MET A 226 15.73 2.12 -3.03
C MET A 226 16.76 2.31 -1.93
N ASP A 227 16.56 3.29 -1.06
CA ASP A 227 17.49 3.57 0.04
C ASP A 227 17.30 2.62 1.25
N ASN A 228 16.07 2.09 1.47
CA ASN A 228 15.73 1.45 2.76
C ASN A 228 15.15 0.04 2.65
N LEU A 229 14.49 -0.32 1.54
CA LEU A 229 13.57 -1.46 1.46
C LEU A 229 13.85 -2.39 0.27
N THR A 230 15.06 -2.34 -0.28
CA THR A 230 15.47 -3.33 -1.28
C THR A 230 15.73 -4.68 -0.64
N ARG A 231 15.71 -5.72 -1.45
CA ARG A 231 16.04 -7.08 -0.99
C ARG A 231 17.43 -7.13 -0.35
N GLU A 232 18.40 -6.44 -0.95
CA GLU A 232 19.79 -6.38 -0.45
C GLU A 232 19.86 -5.72 0.92
N VAL A 233 19.20 -4.56 1.09
CA VAL A 233 19.16 -3.85 2.38
C VAL A 233 18.48 -4.70 3.45
N GLY A 234 17.34 -5.30 3.13
CA GLY A 234 16.60 -6.13 4.08
C GLY A 234 17.40 -7.38 4.51
N THR A 235 17.92 -8.14 3.54
CA THR A 235 18.71 -9.34 3.84
C THR A 235 20.00 -9.03 4.61
N GLN A 236 20.67 -7.91 4.32
CA GLN A 236 21.87 -7.51 5.06
C GLN A 236 21.56 -7.29 6.54
N LYS A 237 20.45 -6.63 6.87
CA LYS A 237 20.04 -6.44 8.29
C LYS A 237 19.83 -7.79 9.02
N TYR A 238 19.26 -8.79 8.36
CA TYR A 238 19.16 -10.15 8.95
C TYR A 238 20.51 -10.78 9.17
N VAL A 239 21.43 -10.67 8.20
CA VAL A 239 22.80 -11.17 8.32
C VAL A 239 23.52 -10.51 9.49
N ASP A 240 23.35 -9.21 9.69
CA ASP A 240 23.99 -8.46 10.77
C ASP A 240 23.48 -8.93 12.14
N VAL A 241 22.16 -9.13 12.30
CA VAL A 241 21.58 -9.70 13.53
C VAL A 241 22.11 -11.11 13.80
N ILE A 242 22.19 -11.97 12.77
CA ILE A 242 22.73 -13.32 12.93
C ILE A 242 24.19 -13.30 13.36
N LYS A 243 25.01 -12.44 12.77
CA LYS A 243 26.42 -12.28 13.15
C LYS A 243 26.57 -11.79 14.59
N GLU A 244 25.74 -10.84 15.01
CA GLU A 244 25.74 -10.35 16.40
C GLU A 244 25.45 -11.48 17.38
N VAL A 245 24.42 -12.29 17.12
CA VAL A 245 24.03 -13.42 17.99
C VAL A 245 25.07 -14.54 17.98
N CYS A 246 25.64 -14.87 16.82
CA CYS A 246 26.61 -15.98 16.69
C CYS A 246 28.04 -15.57 17.03
N GLY A 247 28.42 -14.29 16.82
CA GLY A 247 29.77 -13.77 17.09
C GLY A 247 30.05 -13.47 18.55
N GLY A 248 29.03 -13.42 19.39
CA GLY A 248 29.14 -13.26 20.85
C GLY A 248 29.28 -14.58 21.61
N LYS A 249 29.36 -15.68 20.90
CA LYS A 249 29.68 -17.02 21.43
C LYS A 249 31.05 -17.44 20.90
#